data_5d0282d4cbc117688f6adfdeeaf49827
#
_entry.id   5d0282d4cbc117688f6adfdeeaf49827
#
_cell.length_a   1.000
_cell.length_b   1.000
_cell.length_c   1.000
_cell.angle_alpha   90.00
_cell.angle_beta   90.00
_cell.angle_gamma   90.00
#
_symmetry.space_group_name_H-M   'P 1'
#
loop_
_entity.id
_entity.type
_entity.pdbx_description
1 polymer ?
#
loop_
_entity_poly.entity_id
_entity_poly.type
_entity_poly.pdbx_seq_one_letter_code
_entity_poly.pdbx_strand_id
1 'polypeptide(L)'
;MSRTPSAAPFWPYNLGQNLPGSFTARARGLFAPEFVLLGPGEEEFGRLRLGGIGDAQVRAEGFVAAFETSGRRYSMTADGREILTARPKGHSADELEIFCDGRTYKAQISPFRNLALASQLGGEKAACLSGSLTGRSYEALFAAKDRCALPMAIFLLWRIVATRRHAYRAGGAL
;
A
#
# COMPACT_ATOMS: atom_id res chain seq x y z
N MET A 1 38.69 3.63 -16.34
CA MET A 1 37.97 3.59 -15.05
C MET A 1 36.54 3.97 -15.28
N SER A 2 35.69 2.97 -15.47
CA SER A 2 34.24 3.19 -15.69
C SER A 2 33.60 3.50 -14.34
N ARG A 3 33.15 4.74 -14.15
CA ARG A 3 32.29 5.10 -13.04
C ARG A 3 30.92 4.43 -13.30
N THR A 4 30.62 3.40 -12.51
CA THR A 4 29.25 2.90 -12.39
C THR A 4 28.35 4.09 -12.00
N PRO A 5 27.28 4.41 -12.75
CA PRO A 5 26.37 5.45 -12.35
C PRO A 5 25.80 5.03 -11.00
N SER A 6 26.02 5.86 -9.97
CA SER A 6 25.35 5.72 -8.69
C SER A 6 23.84 5.74 -8.99
N ALA A 7 23.19 4.62 -8.79
CA ALA A 7 21.74 4.55 -8.97
C ALA A 7 21.14 5.64 -8.09
N ALA A 8 20.47 6.60 -8.71
CA ALA A 8 19.71 7.62 -8.00
C ALA A 8 18.84 6.90 -6.96
N PRO A 9 18.71 7.43 -5.73
CA PRO A 9 17.93 6.80 -4.68
C PRO A 9 16.54 6.56 -5.24
N PHE A 10 16.19 5.26 -5.29
CA PHE A 10 14.98 4.81 -5.92
C PHE A 10 13.77 5.26 -5.09
N TRP A 11 12.83 5.99 -5.72
CA TRP A 11 11.52 6.12 -5.10
C TRP A 11 11.08 4.71 -4.66
N PRO A 12 10.32 4.51 -3.66
CA PRO A 12 9.55 5.43 -2.82
C PRO A 12 10.29 6.01 -1.61
N TYR A 13 11.56 5.76 -1.51
CA TYR A 13 12.35 6.13 -0.35
C TYR A 13 12.46 7.65 -0.17
N ASN A 14 12.42 8.41 -1.27
CA ASN A 14 12.49 9.87 -1.21
C ASN A 14 11.16 10.53 -0.84
N LEU A 15 10.04 9.93 -1.23
CA LEU A 15 8.71 10.48 -0.92
C LEU A 15 8.42 10.41 0.57
N GLY A 16 8.80 9.31 1.23
CA GLY A 16 8.65 9.12 2.66
C GLY A 16 9.43 10.13 3.51
N GLN A 17 10.51 10.69 2.98
CA GLN A 17 11.30 11.72 3.67
C GLN A 17 10.59 13.08 3.73
N ASN A 18 9.71 13.35 2.80
CA ASN A 18 8.94 14.60 2.73
C ASN A 18 7.59 14.53 3.47
N LEU A 19 7.15 13.33 3.85
CA LEU A 19 5.95 13.13 4.62
C LEU A 19 6.31 12.85 6.09
N PRO A 20 5.68 13.54 7.06
CA PRO A 20 6.03 13.42 8.47
C PRO A 20 5.50 12.15 9.15
N GLY A 21 5.24 11.09 8.39
CA GLY A 21 4.81 9.79 8.90
C GLY A 21 3.30 9.55 8.83
N SER A 22 2.56 10.36 8.08
CA SER A 22 1.12 10.17 7.88
C SER A 22 0.65 10.64 6.51
N PHE A 23 -0.44 10.05 6.04
CA PHE A 23 -1.23 10.55 4.90
C PHE A 23 -2.69 10.14 5.04
N THR A 24 -3.55 10.79 4.28
CA THR A 24 -4.97 10.45 4.14
C THR A 24 -5.24 10.00 2.70
N ALA A 25 -6.04 8.93 2.54
CA ALA A 25 -6.54 8.51 1.24
C ALA A 25 -8.05 8.75 1.17
N ARG A 26 -8.51 9.48 0.16
CA ARG A 26 -9.94 9.79 -0.05
C ARG A 26 -10.42 9.27 -1.39
N ALA A 27 -11.52 8.53 -1.38
CA ALA A 27 -12.17 8.06 -2.61
C ALA A 27 -12.73 9.23 -3.40
N ARG A 28 -12.44 9.25 -4.71
CA ARG A 28 -12.94 10.25 -5.64
C ARG A 28 -14.12 9.70 -6.45
N GLY A 29 -15.26 10.40 -6.44
CA GLY A 29 -16.48 9.98 -7.12
C GLY A 29 -17.29 8.93 -6.35
N LEU A 30 -18.53 8.64 -6.81
CA LEU A 30 -19.45 7.71 -6.15
C LEU A 30 -19.08 6.24 -6.39
N PHE A 31 -18.56 5.92 -7.58
CA PHE A 31 -18.19 4.56 -8.00
C PHE A 31 -16.72 4.43 -8.36
N ALA A 32 -15.91 5.43 -8.00
CA ALA A 32 -14.55 5.52 -8.51
C ALA A 32 -13.63 4.47 -7.88
N PRO A 33 -12.88 3.76 -8.72
CA PRO A 33 -11.78 2.90 -8.28
C PRO A 33 -10.51 3.72 -7.99
N GLU A 34 -10.63 4.98 -7.59
CA GLU A 34 -9.51 5.89 -7.39
C GLU A 34 -9.53 6.50 -5.99
N PHE A 35 -8.37 6.50 -5.35
CA PHE A 35 -8.12 7.21 -4.09
C PHE A 35 -7.06 8.28 -4.31
N VAL A 36 -7.37 9.50 -3.91
CA VAL A 36 -6.40 10.59 -3.83
C VAL A 36 -5.63 10.46 -2.53
N LEU A 37 -4.30 10.52 -2.61
CA LEU A 37 -3.40 10.46 -1.47
C LEU A 37 -2.98 11.87 -1.09
N LEU A 38 -3.31 12.26 0.14
CA LEU A 38 -3.11 13.61 0.66
C LEU A 38 -2.12 13.60 1.80
N GLY A 39 -1.15 14.50 1.76
CA GLY A 39 -0.28 14.77 2.88
C GLY A 39 -1.00 15.47 4.04
N PRO A 40 -0.30 15.72 5.17
CA PRO A 40 -0.90 16.34 6.36
C PRO A 40 -1.47 17.74 6.14
N GLY A 41 -0.94 18.48 5.17
CA GLY A 41 -1.45 19.79 4.74
C GLY A 41 -2.54 19.73 3.67
N GLU A 42 -3.12 18.55 3.44
CA GLU A 42 -4.10 18.28 2.38
C GLU A 42 -3.56 18.45 0.94
N GLU A 43 -2.25 18.57 0.77
CA GLU A 43 -1.60 18.56 -0.53
C GLU A 43 -1.66 17.15 -1.16
N GLU A 44 -2.10 17.09 -2.42
CA GLU A 44 -2.11 15.83 -3.17
C GLU A 44 -0.67 15.45 -3.54
N PHE A 45 -0.22 14.26 -3.11
CA PHE A 45 1.07 13.71 -3.50
C PHE A 45 0.95 12.49 -4.42
N GLY A 46 -0.23 11.92 -4.58
CA GLY A 46 -0.42 10.78 -5.44
C GLY A 46 -1.87 10.31 -5.55
N ARG A 47 -2.06 9.31 -6.41
CA ARG A 47 -3.36 8.65 -6.64
C ARG A 47 -3.18 7.16 -6.76
N LEU A 48 -4.03 6.40 -6.07
CA LEU A 48 -4.15 4.96 -6.21
C LEU A 48 -5.39 4.66 -7.05
N ARG A 49 -5.18 4.07 -8.23
CA ARG A 49 -6.24 3.61 -9.11
C ARG A 49 -6.33 2.09 -9.08
N LEU A 50 -7.53 1.56 -8.86
CA LEU A 50 -7.80 0.14 -8.86
C LEU A 50 -8.14 -0.33 -10.28
N GLY A 51 -7.52 -1.41 -10.71
CA GLY A 51 -7.80 -2.08 -11.97
C GLY A 51 -8.99 -3.06 -11.90
N GLY A 52 -9.16 -3.86 -12.94
CA GLY A 52 -10.32 -4.77 -13.08
C GLY A 52 -10.29 -5.98 -12.14
N ILE A 53 -9.22 -6.73 -12.11
CA ILE A 53 -9.09 -8.01 -11.39
C ILE A 53 -7.87 -7.97 -10.47
N GLY A 54 -8.03 -7.31 -9.32
CA GLY A 54 -7.03 -7.35 -8.26
C GLY A 54 -5.76 -6.54 -8.50
N ASP A 55 -5.62 -5.92 -9.67
CA ASP A 55 -4.49 -5.06 -9.99
C ASP A 55 -4.76 -3.62 -9.60
N ALA A 56 -3.71 -2.86 -9.36
CA ALA A 56 -3.82 -1.44 -9.09
C ALA A 56 -2.56 -0.71 -9.53
N GLN A 57 -2.67 0.60 -9.64
CA GLN A 57 -1.55 1.47 -9.95
C GLN A 57 -1.57 2.67 -9.02
N VAL A 58 -0.41 3.02 -8.46
CA VAL A 58 -0.22 4.29 -7.77
C VAL A 58 0.63 5.21 -8.64
N ARG A 59 0.19 6.46 -8.77
CA ARG A 59 0.93 7.54 -9.43
C ARG A 59 1.20 8.63 -8.41
N ALA A 60 2.44 9.04 -8.32
CA ALA A 60 2.86 10.22 -7.59
C ALA A 60 3.79 11.03 -8.49
N GLU A 61 4.16 12.22 -8.09
CA GLU A 61 5.02 13.09 -8.90
C GLU A 61 6.31 12.38 -9.34
N GLY A 62 6.48 12.23 -10.66
CA GLY A 62 7.63 11.56 -11.27
C GLY A 62 7.69 10.03 -11.08
N PHE A 63 6.59 9.39 -10.66
CA PHE A 63 6.63 8.01 -10.24
C PHE A 63 5.33 7.24 -10.52
N VAL A 64 5.49 5.99 -10.95
CA VAL A 64 4.38 5.03 -11.15
C VAL A 64 4.78 3.67 -10.61
N ALA A 65 3.97 3.11 -9.71
CA ALA A 65 4.09 1.72 -9.29
C ALA A 65 2.82 0.94 -9.62
N ALA A 66 3.01 -0.32 -9.99
CA ALA A 66 1.95 -1.28 -10.23
C ALA A 66 1.86 -2.28 -9.07
N PHE A 67 0.63 -2.65 -8.74
CA PHE A 67 0.33 -3.75 -7.82
C PHE A 67 -0.27 -4.90 -8.60
N GLU A 68 0.23 -6.09 -8.35
CA GLU A 68 -0.20 -7.31 -9.05
C GLU A 68 -0.47 -8.44 -8.08
N THR A 69 -1.43 -9.28 -8.45
CA THR A 69 -1.73 -10.52 -7.75
C THR A 69 -1.42 -11.70 -8.67
N SER A 70 -0.55 -12.59 -8.23
CA SER A 70 -0.23 -13.84 -8.94
C SER A 70 -0.39 -15.02 -8.00
N GLY A 71 -1.49 -15.75 -8.15
CA GLY A 71 -1.86 -16.82 -7.22
C GLY A 71 -2.02 -16.29 -5.80
N ARG A 72 -1.15 -16.76 -4.90
CA ARG A 72 -1.10 -16.32 -3.49
C ARG A 72 0.00 -15.30 -3.20
N ARG A 73 0.59 -14.72 -4.22
CA ARG A 73 1.64 -13.70 -4.09
C ARG A 73 1.11 -12.36 -4.54
N TYR A 74 1.43 -11.36 -3.77
CA TYR A 74 1.19 -9.94 -4.09
C TYR A 74 2.52 -9.25 -4.31
N SER A 75 2.59 -8.34 -5.26
CA SER A 75 3.79 -7.56 -5.54
C SER A 75 3.48 -6.10 -5.81
N MET A 76 4.44 -5.25 -5.49
CA MET A 76 4.48 -3.84 -5.88
C MET A 76 5.76 -3.63 -6.67
N THR A 77 5.62 -3.19 -7.92
CA THR A 77 6.74 -2.97 -8.84
C THR A 77 6.75 -1.54 -9.35
N ALA A 78 7.93 -0.95 -9.51
CA ALA A 78 8.11 0.33 -10.16
C ALA A 78 9.36 0.32 -11.00
N ASP A 79 9.30 0.92 -12.20
CA ASP A 79 10.39 0.95 -13.16
C ASP A 79 11.02 -0.44 -13.43
N GLY A 80 10.16 -1.47 -13.50
CA GLY A 80 10.58 -2.86 -13.71
C GLY A 80 11.29 -3.50 -12.51
N ARG A 81 11.33 -2.85 -11.35
CA ARG A 81 11.93 -3.37 -10.12
C ARG A 81 10.86 -3.68 -9.09
N GLU A 82 10.97 -4.84 -8.47
CA GLU A 82 10.13 -5.22 -7.35
C GLU A 82 10.55 -4.46 -6.09
N ILE A 83 9.60 -3.70 -5.53
CA ILE A 83 9.80 -2.90 -4.32
C ILE A 83 9.43 -3.71 -3.08
N LEU A 84 8.31 -4.41 -3.19
CA LEU A 84 7.70 -5.13 -2.08
C LEU A 84 7.01 -6.37 -2.61
N THR A 85 7.13 -7.47 -1.89
CA THR A 85 6.32 -8.67 -2.09
C THR A 85 5.64 -9.08 -0.82
N ALA A 86 4.48 -9.72 -0.95
CA ALA A 86 3.75 -10.26 0.18
C ALA A 86 3.11 -11.60 -0.17
N ARG A 87 2.97 -12.44 0.82
CA ARG A 87 2.25 -13.71 0.73
C ARG A 87 1.40 -13.94 1.97
N PRO A 88 0.25 -14.59 1.85
CA PRO A 88 -0.53 -14.99 3.01
C PRO A 88 0.26 -15.95 3.89
N LYS A 89 0.18 -15.75 5.19
CA LYS A 89 0.70 -16.65 6.19
C LYS A 89 -0.39 -17.66 6.54
N GLY A 90 -0.18 -18.92 6.18
CA GLY A 90 -1.18 -19.95 6.42
C GLY A 90 -2.36 -19.91 5.42
N HIS A 91 -3.56 -20.23 5.87
CA HIS A 91 -4.77 -20.33 5.04
C HIS A 91 -5.54 -19.02 4.93
N SER A 92 -5.39 -18.13 5.91
CA SER A 92 -6.06 -16.83 5.92
C SER A 92 -5.34 -15.82 5.01
N ALA A 93 -6.12 -15.05 4.26
CA ALA A 93 -5.61 -13.89 3.50
C ALA A 93 -5.44 -12.63 4.38
N ASP A 94 -5.83 -12.71 5.66
CA ASP A 94 -5.81 -11.58 6.58
C ASP A 94 -4.44 -11.38 7.22
N GLU A 95 -3.62 -12.42 7.28
CA GLU A 95 -2.25 -12.36 7.74
C GLU A 95 -1.28 -12.48 6.58
N LEU A 96 -0.39 -11.51 6.44
CA LEU A 96 0.61 -11.46 5.38
C LEU A 96 2.02 -11.43 5.96
N GLU A 97 2.92 -12.10 5.26
CA GLU A 97 4.35 -11.92 5.39
C GLU A 97 4.80 -11.03 4.23
N ILE A 98 5.42 -9.90 4.56
CA ILE A 98 5.83 -8.87 3.60
C ILE A 98 7.34 -8.78 3.56
N PHE A 99 7.90 -8.76 2.37
CA PHE A 99 9.33 -8.60 2.12
C PHE A 99 9.56 -7.27 1.40
N CYS A 100 10.39 -6.42 1.97
CA CYS A 100 10.74 -5.13 1.41
C CYS A 100 12.18 -4.76 1.77
N ASP A 101 13.00 -4.45 0.79
CA ASP A 101 14.40 -4.02 0.97
C ASP A 101 15.21 -4.93 1.92
N GLY A 102 15.12 -6.25 1.72
CA GLY A 102 15.84 -7.24 2.52
C GLY A 102 15.29 -7.45 3.93
N ARG A 103 14.19 -6.80 4.28
CA ARG A 103 13.53 -6.91 5.59
C ARG A 103 12.23 -7.67 5.49
N THR A 104 11.86 -8.34 6.58
CA THR A 104 10.60 -9.07 6.69
C THR A 104 9.69 -8.39 7.71
N TYR A 105 8.44 -8.24 7.33
CA TYR A 105 7.38 -7.66 8.15
C TYR A 105 6.21 -8.65 8.25
N LYS A 106 5.44 -8.51 9.30
CA LYS A 106 4.14 -9.19 9.46
C LYS A 106 3.05 -8.15 9.33
N ALA A 107 2.04 -8.43 8.53
CA ALA A 107 0.86 -7.58 8.44
C ALA A 107 -0.40 -8.35 8.78
N GLN A 108 -1.32 -7.66 9.42
CA GLN A 108 -2.67 -8.12 9.70
C GLN A 108 -3.65 -7.15 9.07
N ILE A 109 -4.59 -7.68 8.30
CA ILE A 109 -5.62 -6.92 7.59
C ILE A 109 -6.97 -7.35 8.12
N SER A 110 -7.80 -6.40 8.53
CA SER A 110 -9.17 -6.64 8.97
C SER A 110 -10.14 -5.84 8.09
N PRO A 111 -10.56 -6.38 6.94
CA PRO A 111 -11.34 -5.63 5.95
C PRO A 111 -12.67 -5.12 6.49
N PHE A 112 -13.34 -5.90 7.36
CA PHE A 112 -14.61 -5.49 7.97
C PHE A 112 -14.46 -4.33 8.97
N ARG A 113 -13.31 -4.21 9.62
CA ARG A 113 -12.98 -3.12 10.53
C ARG A 113 -12.28 -1.95 9.82
N ASN A 114 -11.99 -2.07 8.53
CA ASN A 114 -11.16 -1.13 7.80
C ASN A 114 -9.81 -0.83 8.47
N LEU A 115 -9.17 -1.86 8.99
CA LEU A 115 -7.93 -1.74 9.75
C LEU A 115 -6.85 -2.62 9.15
N ALA A 116 -5.65 -2.10 9.03
CA ALA A 116 -4.46 -2.89 8.74
C ALA A 116 -3.28 -2.41 9.58
N LEU A 117 -2.43 -3.35 9.96
CA LEU A 117 -1.24 -3.09 10.75
C LEU A 117 -0.09 -3.91 10.18
N ALA A 118 1.06 -3.28 9.98
CA ALA A 118 2.31 -3.95 9.66
C ALA A 118 3.37 -3.64 10.70
N SER A 119 4.12 -4.66 11.10
CA SER A 119 5.19 -4.56 12.08
C SER A 119 6.43 -5.33 11.62
N GLN A 120 7.61 -4.87 11.98
CA GLN A 120 8.83 -5.65 11.83
C GLN A 120 8.78 -6.90 12.70
N LEU A 121 9.59 -7.90 12.40
CA LEU A 121 9.69 -9.12 13.21
C LEU A 121 10.07 -8.84 14.67
N GLY A 122 10.76 -7.73 14.95
CA GLY A 122 11.09 -7.26 16.30
C GLY A 122 9.94 -6.57 17.06
N GLY A 123 8.75 -6.44 16.45
CA GLY A 123 7.57 -5.84 17.08
C GLY A 123 7.38 -4.35 16.85
N GLU A 124 8.33 -3.64 16.24
CA GLU A 124 8.17 -2.23 15.89
C GLU A 124 7.10 -2.05 14.81
N LYS A 125 6.17 -1.14 15.05
CA LYS A 125 5.12 -0.79 14.07
C LYS A 125 5.74 -0.05 12.89
N ALA A 126 5.56 -0.57 11.69
CA ALA A 126 6.02 0.05 10.46
C ALA A 126 4.92 0.89 9.82
N ALA A 127 3.70 0.38 9.73
CA ALA A 127 2.56 1.08 9.17
C ALA A 127 1.25 0.66 9.84
N CYS A 128 0.33 1.59 9.98
CA CYS A 128 -1.04 1.35 10.44
C CYS A 128 -2.00 2.11 9.52
N LEU A 129 -3.08 1.46 9.16
CA LEU A 129 -4.12 2.04 8.32
C LEU A 129 -5.47 1.87 9.01
N SER A 130 -6.24 2.94 9.12
CA SER A 130 -7.62 2.94 9.62
C SER A 130 -8.54 3.64 8.64
N GLY A 131 -9.68 3.03 8.35
CA GLY A 131 -10.66 3.56 7.41
C GLY A 131 -11.98 3.93 8.03
N SER A 132 -12.72 4.83 7.38
CA SER A 132 -14.10 5.15 7.71
C SER A 132 -15.01 3.93 7.50
N LEU A 133 -16.16 3.90 8.16
CA LEU A 133 -17.15 2.82 8.02
C LEU A 133 -17.57 2.58 6.56
N THR A 134 -17.64 3.64 5.78
CA THR A 134 -18.00 3.55 4.35
C THR A 134 -16.86 3.06 3.46
N GLY A 135 -15.61 3.02 3.99
CA GLY A 135 -14.42 2.71 3.19
C GLY A 135 -14.07 3.76 2.13
N ARG A 136 -14.54 4.99 2.31
CA ARG A 136 -14.27 6.11 1.39
C ARG A 136 -13.10 6.99 1.81
N SER A 137 -12.67 6.86 3.06
CA SER A 137 -11.54 7.60 3.62
C SER A 137 -10.71 6.67 4.49
N TYR A 138 -9.41 6.79 4.38
CA TYR A 138 -8.43 6.05 5.19
C TYR A 138 -7.37 7.00 5.70
N GLU A 139 -6.97 6.81 6.94
CA GLU A 139 -5.82 7.45 7.54
C GLU A 139 -4.68 6.42 7.67
N ALA A 140 -3.51 6.80 7.23
CA ALA A 140 -2.31 6.00 7.33
C ALA A 140 -1.29 6.67 8.23
N LEU A 141 -0.74 5.89 9.16
CA LEU A 141 0.41 6.26 9.96
C LEU A 141 1.55 5.32 9.60
N PHE A 142 2.75 5.84 9.45
CA PHE A 142 3.91 5.02 9.10
C PHE A 142 5.18 5.56 9.77
N ALA A 143 6.13 4.66 10.03
CA ALA A 143 7.42 5.01 10.62
C ALA A 143 8.28 5.76 9.59
N ALA A 144 8.35 7.08 9.68
CA ALA A 144 9.04 7.92 8.70
C ALA A 144 10.54 7.58 8.51
N LYS A 145 11.17 7.00 9.53
CA LYS A 145 12.57 6.55 9.47
C LYS A 145 12.74 5.19 8.77
N ASP A 146 11.67 4.42 8.62
CA ASP A 146 11.68 3.15 7.90
C ASP A 146 11.33 3.40 6.44
N ARG A 147 12.29 3.24 5.56
CA ARG A 147 12.16 3.44 4.12
C ARG A 147 11.14 2.52 3.45
N CYS A 148 10.79 1.38 4.07
CA CYS A 148 9.75 0.48 3.61
C CYS A 148 8.35 0.87 4.06
N ALA A 149 8.21 1.74 5.06
CA ALA A 149 6.94 1.99 5.72
C ALA A 149 5.90 2.69 4.82
N LEU A 150 6.29 3.68 4.03
CA LEU A 150 5.37 4.34 3.09
C LEU A 150 4.91 3.42 1.96
N PRO A 151 5.79 2.69 1.22
CA PRO A 151 5.35 1.69 0.26
C PRO A 151 4.40 0.66 0.87
N MET A 152 4.70 0.23 2.08
CA MET A 152 3.88 -0.73 2.83
C MET A 152 2.50 -0.15 3.19
N ALA A 153 2.43 1.09 3.64
CA ALA A 153 1.15 1.75 3.94
C ALA A 153 0.27 1.84 2.69
N ILE A 154 0.83 2.19 1.54
CA ILE A 154 0.11 2.23 0.26
C ILE A 154 -0.30 0.82 -0.19
N PHE A 155 0.57 -0.19 -0.01
CA PHE A 155 0.25 -1.59 -0.27
C PHE A 155 -0.92 -2.08 0.60
N LEU A 156 -0.92 -1.78 1.90
CA LEU A 156 -2.01 -2.13 2.81
C LEU A 156 -3.32 -1.47 2.40
N LEU A 157 -3.29 -0.20 1.98
CA LEU A 157 -4.45 0.49 1.44
C LEU A 157 -5.04 -0.25 0.24
N TRP A 158 -4.20 -0.61 -0.73
CA TRP A 158 -4.63 -1.41 -1.87
C TRP A 158 -5.28 -2.72 -1.44
N ARG A 159 -4.65 -3.46 -0.52
CA ARG A 159 -5.16 -4.76 -0.07
C ARG A 159 -6.52 -4.66 0.61
N ILE A 160 -6.71 -3.70 1.52
CA ILE A 160 -8.01 -3.47 2.18
C ILE A 160 -9.08 -3.16 1.15
N VAL A 161 -8.82 -2.20 0.27
CA VAL A 161 -9.81 -1.75 -0.72
C VAL A 161 -10.14 -2.86 -1.71
N ALA A 162 -9.13 -3.61 -2.21
CA ALA A 162 -9.34 -4.74 -3.10
C ALA A 162 -10.19 -5.85 -2.45
N THR A 163 -9.87 -6.22 -1.20
CA THR A 163 -10.60 -7.27 -0.47
C THR A 163 -12.05 -6.86 -0.23
N ARG A 164 -12.31 -5.63 0.15
CA ARG A 164 -13.69 -5.13 0.32
C ARG A 164 -14.48 -5.17 -0.99
N ARG A 165 -13.89 -4.76 -2.10
CA ARG A 165 -14.57 -4.83 -3.41
C ARG A 165 -14.95 -6.24 -3.80
N HIS A 166 -14.08 -7.21 -3.54
CA HIS A 166 -14.41 -8.62 -3.79
C HIS A 166 -15.57 -9.10 -2.92
N ALA A 167 -15.59 -8.75 -1.65
CA ALA A 167 -16.68 -9.11 -0.74
C ALA A 167 -18.04 -8.52 -1.19
N TYR A 168 -18.06 -7.26 -1.61
CA TYR A 168 -19.30 -6.64 -2.13
C TYR A 168 -19.80 -7.28 -3.42
N ARG A 169 -18.90 -7.68 -4.33
CA ARG A 169 -19.30 -8.37 -5.58
C ARG A 169 -19.81 -9.77 -5.32
N ALA A 170 -19.24 -10.50 -4.36
CA ALA A 170 -19.68 -11.84 -3.99
C ALA A 170 -21.02 -11.84 -3.21
N GLY A 171 -21.28 -10.80 -2.38
CA GLY A 171 -22.52 -10.65 -1.62
C GLY A 171 -23.69 -10.05 -2.40
N GLY A 172 -23.45 -9.44 -3.54
CA GLY A 172 -24.50 -8.85 -4.42
C GLY A 172 -25.13 -9.85 -5.41
N ALA A 173 -24.81 -11.13 -5.31
CA ALA A 173 -25.35 -12.20 -6.14
C ALA A 173 -26.41 -13.06 -5.39
N LEU A 174 -27.16 -12.44 -4.48
CA LEU A 174 -28.36 -13.02 -3.86
C LEU A 174 -29.61 -12.29 -4.32
#